data_eb5f8d54aaa1db19ea6058b2414ee00c
#
_entry.id   eb5f8d54aaa1db19ea6058b2414ee00c
#
_cell.length_a   1.000
_cell.length_b   1.000
_cell.length_c   1.000
_cell.angle_alpha   90.00
_cell.angle_beta   90.00
_cell.angle_gamma   90.00
#
_symmetry.space_group_name_H-M   'P 1'
#
loop_
_entity.id
_entity.type
_entity.pdbx_description
1 polymer ?
#
loop_
_entity_poly.entity_id
_entity_poly.type
_entity_poly.pdbx_seq_one_letter_code
_entity_poly.pdbx_strand_id
1 'polypeptide(L)'
;IATGTVKKLRPHATVEHQASTFPLNWTFGVGAPLVPQNDFLQGDFYGDALQGSFVRKLLQELTPNRPFGYETSFSLELRDHTGGKSEALLEAKAAAAIADHAAFIFIDAIDPIGTVNPRTHARMGRIFDRLLPYYAHLGGERVQDVAVYYSLASKFSFKGNGRPIAQ
;
A
#
# COMPACT_ATOMS: atom_id res chain seq x y z
N ILE A 1 -6.87 0.68 21.19
CA ILE A 1 -7.74 1.75 21.73
C ILE A 1 -8.49 2.42 20.60
N ALA A 2 -7.82 2.99 19.57
CA ALA A 2 -8.48 3.75 18.50
C ALA A 2 -9.58 2.94 17.79
N THR A 3 -9.25 1.76 17.26
CA THR A 3 -10.20 0.88 16.57
C THR A 3 -11.41 0.56 17.45
N GLY A 4 -11.18 0.15 18.70
CA GLY A 4 -12.25 -0.17 19.64
C GLY A 4 -13.17 1.02 19.92
N THR A 5 -12.62 2.24 20.01
CA THR A 5 -13.43 3.47 20.20
C THR A 5 -14.28 3.76 18.96
N VAL A 6 -13.71 3.68 17.77
CA VAL A 6 -14.44 3.90 16.51
C VAL A 6 -15.58 2.87 16.39
N LYS A 7 -15.27 1.58 16.55
CA LYS A 7 -16.25 0.50 16.42
C LYS A 7 -17.39 0.59 17.45
N LYS A 8 -17.10 1.08 18.65
CA LYS A 8 -18.13 1.33 19.68
C LYS A 8 -19.11 2.44 19.28
N LEU A 9 -18.61 3.50 18.64
CA LEU A 9 -19.43 4.67 18.29
C LEU A 9 -20.00 4.59 16.88
N ARG A 10 -19.31 3.90 15.98
CA ARG A 10 -19.66 3.74 14.57
C ARG A 10 -19.30 2.33 14.09
N PRO A 11 -20.13 1.31 14.42
CA PRO A 11 -19.82 -0.10 14.13
C PRO A 11 -19.57 -0.40 12.63
N HIS A 12 -20.21 0.36 11.75
CA HIS A 12 -20.10 0.19 10.30
C HIS A 12 -18.93 0.95 9.68
N ALA A 13 -18.25 1.83 10.42
CA ALA A 13 -17.07 2.54 9.90
C ALA A 13 -15.90 1.57 9.76
N THR A 14 -15.25 1.58 8.59
CA THR A 14 -13.99 0.86 8.41
C THR A 14 -12.86 1.60 9.10
N VAL A 15 -11.91 0.85 9.66
CA VAL A 15 -10.73 1.38 10.33
C VAL A 15 -9.49 0.74 9.70
N GLU A 16 -8.59 1.59 9.30
CA GLU A 16 -7.28 1.21 8.78
C GLU A 16 -6.19 1.99 9.52
N HIS A 17 -5.12 1.31 9.87
CA HIS A 17 -3.88 1.89 10.37
C HIS A 17 -2.78 1.60 9.36
N GLN A 18 -2.11 2.64 8.90
CA GLN A 18 -1.12 2.57 7.84
C GLN A 18 -0.09 1.45 8.05
N ALA A 19 -0.02 0.53 7.09
CA ALA A 19 0.83 -0.66 7.16
C ALA A 19 2.11 -0.57 6.32
N SER A 20 2.46 0.60 5.78
CA SER A 20 3.63 0.81 4.91
C SER A 20 4.93 0.31 5.51
N THR A 21 5.10 0.46 6.81
CA THR A 21 6.32 0.08 7.53
C THR A 21 6.30 -1.38 8.01
N PHE A 22 5.20 -2.09 7.82
CA PHE A 22 5.07 -3.48 8.27
C PHE A 22 6.15 -4.41 7.69
N PRO A 23 6.47 -4.38 6.38
CA PRO A 23 7.53 -5.19 5.82
C PRO A 23 8.94 -4.65 6.09
N LEU A 24 9.07 -3.48 6.69
CA LEU A 24 10.33 -2.82 6.96
C LEU A 24 10.94 -3.24 8.29
N ASN A 25 11.96 -2.51 8.71
CA ASN A 25 12.69 -2.72 9.94
C ASN A 25 11.78 -2.61 11.19
N TRP A 26 12.05 -3.43 12.21
CA TRP A 26 11.33 -3.43 13.49
C TRP A 26 11.34 -2.08 14.23
N THR A 27 12.34 -1.24 13.98
CA THR A 27 12.46 0.09 14.61
C THR A 27 11.28 1.02 14.27
N PHE A 28 10.52 0.72 13.25
CA PHE A 28 9.26 1.43 12.94
C PHE A 28 8.09 1.06 13.86
N GLY A 29 8.28 0.08 14.75
CA GLY A 29 7.28 -0.27 15.76
C GLY A 29 6.04 -1.02 15.27
N VAL A 30 5.96 -1.34 13.98
CA VAL A 30 4.82 -2.04 13.39
C VAL A 30 5.07 -3.55 13.38
N GLY A 31 4.12 -4.31 13.88
CA GLY A 31 4.23 -5.77 14.00
C GLY A 31 2.88 -6.49 13.92
N ALA A 32 2.90 -7.80 14.10
CA ALA A 32 1.71 -8.66 13.99
C ALA A 32 0.47 -8.18 14.77
N PRO A 33 0.58 -7.58 15.96
CA PRO A 33 -0.60 -7.08 16.68
C PRO A 33 -1.35 -5.95 15.98
N LEU A 34 -0.75 -5.30 14.96
CA LEU A 34 -1.44 -4.30 14.16
C LEU A 34 -2.50 -4.93 13.24
N VAL A 35 -2.24 -6.12 12.70
CA VAL A 35 -3.11 -6.78 11.71
C VAL A 35 -4.57 -6.86 12.17
N PRO A 36 -4.90 -7.43 13.34
CA PRO A 36 -6.29 -7.56 13.79
C PRO A 36 -6.93 -6.23 14.24
N GLN A 37 -6.19 -5.14 14.23
CA GLN A 37 -6.72 -3.81 14.54
C GLN A 37 -7.29 -3.10 13.31
N ASN A 38 -7.15 -3.71 12.13
CA ASN A 38 -7.61 -3.17 10.86
C ASN A 38 -8.79 -3.97 10.32
N ASP A 39 -9.67 -3.31 9.59
CA ASP A 39 -10.65 -4.00 8.76
C ASP A 39 -10.01 -4.54 7.48
N PHE A 40 -9.03 -3.84 6.92
CA PHE A 40 -8.17 -4.26 5.82
C PHE A 40 -6.79 -3.61 5.98
N LEU A 41 -5.76 -4.23 5.42
CA LEU A 41 -4.42 -3.64 5.41
C LEU A 41 -4.24 -2.74 4.21
N GLN A 42 -3.56 -1.63 4.40
CA GLN A 42 -3.25 -0.65 3.38
C GLN A 42 -1.89 -0.01 3.65
N GLY A 43 -1.23 0.44 2.60
CA GLY A 43 0.01 1.17 2.73
C GLY A 43 0.54 1.74 1.43
N ASP A 44 1.42 2.73 1.55
CA ASP A 44 2.11 3.37 0.45
C ASP A 44 3.51 2.76 0.25
N PHE A 45 3.82 2.41 -1.00
CA PHE A 45 5.04 1.68 -1.34
C PHE A 45 5.73 2.31 -2.55
N TYR A 46 6.97 2.70 -2.34
CA TYR A 46 7.77 3.48 -3.30
C TYR A 46 8.85 2.65 -4.00
N GLY A 47 9.08 1.42 -3.54
CA GLY A 47 10.14 0.56 -4.05
C GLY A 47 9.97 0.08 -5.49
N ASP A 48 10.92 -0.72 -5.91
CA ASP A 48 10.97 -1.33 -7.24
C ASP A 48 9.89 -2.42 -7.45
N ALA A 49 9.93 -3.06 -8.61
CA ALA A 49 8.96 -4.09 -8.98
C ALA A 49 9.03 -5.32 -8.06
N LEU A 50 10.22 -5.70 -7.61
CA LEU A 50 10.41 -6.86 -6.74
C LEU A 50 9.86 -6.59 -5.33
N GLN A 51 10.19 -5.43 -4.75
CA GLN A 51 9.63 -5.01 -3.46
C GLN A 51 8.11 -4.90 -3.54
N GLY A 52 7.58 -4.28 -4.60
CA GLY A 52 6.15 -4.17 -4.81
C GLY A 52 5.45 -5.52 -4.90
N SER A 53 6.05 -6.48 -5.63
CA SER A 53 5.52 -7.84 -5.73
C SER A 53 5.48 -8.55 -4.37
N PHE A 54 6.57 -8.46 -3.60
CA PHE A 54 6.64 -9.04 -2.26
C PHE A 54 5.58 -8.44 -1.33
N VAL A 55 5.49 -7.11 -1.27
CA VAL A 55 4.58 -6.40 -0.38
C VAL A 55 3.11 -6.70 -0.71
N ARG A 56 2.74 -6.69 -1.99
CA ARG A 56 1.35 -7.00 -2.39
C ARG A 56 0.95 -8.41 -1.99
N LYS A 57 1.85 -9.38 -2.18
CA LYS A 57 1.60 -10.78 -1.77
C LYS A 57 1.51 -10.92 -0.26
N LEU A 58 2.39 -10.24 0.48
CA LEU A 58 2.36 -10.23 1.94
C LEU A 58 1.06 -9.64 2.48
N LEU A 59 0.64 -8.47 1.99
CA LEU A 59 -0.58 -7.81 2.45
C LEU A 59 -1.83 -8.62 2.10
N GLN A 60 -1.85 -9.25 0.92
CA GLN A 60 -2.96 -10.09 0.51
C GLN A 60 -3.16 -11.31 1.42
N GLU A 61 -2.07 -11.89 1.93
CA GLU A 61 -2.15 -13.02 2.85
C GLU A 61 -2.50 -12.60 4.29
N LEU A 62 -2.13 -11.38 4.68
CA LEU A 62 -2.31 -10.90 6.05
C LEU A 62 -3.59 -10.12 6.27
N THR A 63 -4.17 -9.51 5.24
CA THR A 63 -5.33 -8.63 5.40
C THR A 63 -6.55 -9.39 5.93
N PRO A 64 -7.22 -8.87 6.98
CA PRO A 64 -8.44 -9.52 7.52
C PRO A 64 -9.57 -9.59 6.49
N ASN A 65 -9.75 -8.53 5.70
CA ASN A 65 -10.75 -8.47 4.65
C ASN A 65 -10.12 -8.02 3.33
N ARG A 66 -10.71 -8.42 2.21
CA ARG A 66 -10.28 -8.06 0.86
C ARG A 66 -11.23 -7.01 0.26
N PRO A 67 -10.72 -6.15 -0.65
CA PRO A 67 -9.32 -6.06 -1.07
C PRO A 67 -8.44 -5.40 0.00
N PHE A 68 -7.12 -5.64 -0.08
CA PHE A 68 -6.14 -4.81 0.62
C PHE A 68 -5.84 -3.53 -0.20
N GLY A 69 -5.37 -2.46 0.44
CA GLY A 69 -4.97 -1.23 -0.23
C GLY A 69 -3.49 -1.21 -0.60
N TYR A 70 -3.18 -0.79 -1.82
CA TYR A 70 -1.82 -0.55 -2.29
C TYR A 70 -1.71 0.85 -2.86
N GLU A 71 -0.95 1.69 -2.20
CA GLU A 71 -0.78 3.10 -2.56
C GLU A 71 0.59 3.36 -3.16
N THR A 72 0.67 4.31 -4.08
CA THR A 72 1.94 4.85 -4.54
C THR A 72 1.83 6.34 -4.85
N SER A 73 2.90 7.07 -4.52
CA SER A 73 2.98 8.48 -4.87
C SER A 73 3.13 8.66 -6.38
N PHE A 74 2.50 9.71 -6.88
CA PHE A 74 2.70 10.21 -8.23
C PHE A 74 4.09 10.81 -8.42
N SER A 75 4.63 11.43 -7.38
CA SER A 75 5.97 12.01 -7.35
C SER A 75 7.08 10.94 -7.32
N LEU A 76 8.29 11.31 -7.71
CA LEU A 76 9.46 10.45 -7.69
C LEU A 76 9.83 10.04 -6.26
N GLU A 77 9.82 10.99 -5.36
CA GLU A 77 10.12 10.83 -3.94
C GLU A 77 9.03 11.49 -3.09
N LEU A 78 8.89 11.08 -1.86
CA LEU A 78 7.88 11.61 -0.94
C LEU A 78 8.01 13.13 -0.71
N ARG A 79 9.22 13.67 -0.84
CA ARG A 79 9.52 15.10 -0.63
C ARG A 79 9.48 15.92 -1.91
N ASP A 80 9.42 15.27 -3.06
CA ASP A 80 9.39 15.95 -4.36
C ASP A 80 7.96 15.99 -4.89
N HIS A 81 7.33 17.14 -4.75
CA HIS A 81 5.99 17.38 -5.25
C HIS A 81 5.96 18.00 -6.66
N THR A 82 7.12 18.24 -7.27
CA THR A 82 7.26 18.86 -8.58
C THR A 82 7.56 17.88 -9.69
N GLY A 83 8.33 16.83 -9.39
CA GLY A 83 8.64 15.76 -10.32
C GLY A 83 7.59 14.65 -10.29
N GLY A 84 7.37 14.02 -11.43
CA GLY A 84 6.41 12.92 -11.54
C GLY A 84 7.03 11.65 -12.13
N LYS A 85 6.58 10.50 -11.66
CA LYS A 85 6.86 9.21 -12.30
C LYS A 85 6.27 9.21 -13.71
N SER A 86 6.87 8.43 -14.61
CA SER A 86 6.32 8.27 -15.96
C SER A 86 4.94 7.61 -15.91
N GLU A 87 4.09 7.93 -16.87
CA GLU A 87 2.76 7.33 -16.98
C GLU A 87 2.85 5.80 -17.12
N ALA A 88 3.82 5.30 -17.89
CA ALA A 88 4.05 3.86 -18.06
C ALA A 88 4.42 3.16 -16.74
N LEU A 89 5.24 3.78 -15.89
CA LEU A 89 5.60 3.21 -14.59
C LEU A 89 4.39 3.18 -13.65
N LEU A 90 3.59 4.24 -13.63
CA LEU A 90 2.38 4.31 -12.80
C LEU A 90 1.32 3.30 -13.25
N GLU A 91 1.14 3.17 -14.56
CA GLU A 91 0.24 2.17 -15.15
C GLU A 91 0.68 0.74 -14.82
N ALA A 92 1.98 0.44 -14.96
CA ALA A 92 2.53 -0.87 -14.60
C ALA A 92 2.31 -1.19 -13.09
N LYS A 93 2.51 -0.20 -12.21
CA LYS A 93 2.24 -0.38 -10.77
C LYS A 93 0.75 -0.61 -10.50
N ALA A 94 -0.13 0.13 -11.15
CA ALA A 94 -1.57 -0.02 -11.00
C ALA A 94 -2.05 -1.38 -11.55
N ALA A 95 -1.62 -1.77 -12.74
CA ALA A 95 -1.93 -3.08 -13.33
C ALA A 95 -1.46 -4.24 -12.45
N ALA A 96 -0.23 -4.16 -11.93
CA ALA A 96 0.30 -5.18 -11.03
C ALA A 96 -0.47 -5.24 -9.69
N ALA A 97 -0.94 -4.10 -9.19
CA ALA A 97 -1.73 -4.06 -7.96
C ALA A 97 -3.10 -4.74 -8.15
N ILE A 98 -3.84 -4.40 -9.20
CA ILE A 98 -5.14 -5.01 -9.46
C ILE A 98 -5.01 -6.50 -9.82
N ALA A 99 -3.94 -6.91 -10.50
CA ALA A 99 -3.67 -8.32 -10.77
C ALA A 99 -3.43 -9.14 -9.47
N ASP A 100 -2.90 -8.51 -8.42
CA ASP A 100 -2.77 -9.09 -7.08
C ASP A 100 -4.04 -8.80 -6.21
N HIS A 101 -5.15 -8.37 -6.80
CA HIS A 101 -6.44 -8.06 -6.15
C HIS A 101 -6.36 -6.94 -5.10
N ALA A 102 -5.46 -5.98 -5.27
CA ALA A 102 -5.41 -4.78 -4.45
C ALA A 102 -6.40 -3.71 -4.93
N ALA A 103 -6.93 -2.93 -4.00
CA ALA A 103 -7.45 -1.61 -4.30
C ALA A 103 -6.26 -0.67 -4.52
N PHE A 104 -6.11 -0.15 -5.74
CA PHE A 104 -4.97 0.73 -6.06
C PHE A 104 -5.32 2.20 -5.83
N ILE A 105 -4.40 2.91 -5.18
CA ILE A 105 -4.58 4.31 -4.79
C ILE A 105 -3.37 5.12 -5.25
N PHE A 106 -3.64 6.24 -5.96
CA PHE A 106 -2.63 7.25 -6.22
C PHE A 106 -2.59 8.29 -5.09
N ILE A 107 -1.37 8.64 -4.68
CA ILE A 107 -1.10 9.73 -3.75
C ILE A 107 -0.55 10.91 -4.54
N ASP A 108 -1.17 12.07 -4.40
CA ASP A 108 -0.70 13.35 -4.95
C ASP A 108 -0.62 14.41 -3.86
N ALA A 109 0.09 15.49 -4.16
CA ALA A 109 0.22 16.63 -3.27
C ALA A 109 -0.93 17.63 -3.49
N ILE A 110 -1.29 18.31 -2.42
CA ILE A 110 -2.20 19.46 -2.44
C ILE A 110 -1.35 20.74 -2.39
N ASP A 111 -1.59 21.67 -3.29
CA ASP A 111 -0.94 22.97 -3.28
C ASP A 111 -1.27 23.75 -1.99
N PRO A 112 -0.39 24.69 -1.54
CA PRO A 112 -0.63 25.47 -0.32
C PRO A 112 -1.95 26.26 -0.32
N ILE A 113 -2.51 26.53 -1.50
CA ILE A 113 -3.81 27.22 -1.65
C ILE A 113 -4.99 26.24 -1.68
N GLY A 114 -4.75 24.94 -1.43
CA GLY A 114 -5.81 23.92 -1.37
C GLY A 114 -6.25 23.37 -2.74
N THR A 115 -5.49 23.61 -3.80
CA THR A 115 -5.77 23.08 -5.14
C THR A 115 -4.95 21.83 -5.44
N VAL A 116 -5.43 21.03 -6.37
CA VAL A 116 -4.74 19.86 -6.91
C VAL A 116 -4.28 20.14 -8.35
N ASN A 117 -3.23 19.46 -8.79
CA ASN A 117 -2.74 19.61 -10.15
C ASN A 117 -3.66 18.92 -11.17
N PRO A 118 -4.36 19.66 -12.05
CA PRO A 118 -5.33 19.06 -12.97
C PRO A 118 -4.66 18.14 -14.01
N ARG A 119 -3.40 18.37 -14.37
CA ARG A 119 -2.67 17.49 -15.30
C ARG A 119 -2.35 16.14 -14.68
N THR A 120 -1.96 16.14 -13.39
CA THR A 120 -1.73 14.93 -12.61
C THR A 120 -3.03 14.12 -12.50
N HIS A 121 -4.12 14.77 -12.12
CA HIS A 121 -5.43 14.11 -12.02
C HIS A 121 -5.91 13.55 -13.37
N ALA A 122 -5.76 14.30 -14.46
CA ALA A 122 -6.09 13.81 -15.80
C ALA A 122 -5.25 12.57 -16.20
N ARG A 123 -3.97 12.53 -15.79
CA ARG A 123 -3.11 11.37 -16.02
C ARG A 123 -3.55 10.15 -15.19
N MET A 124 -3.89 10.34 -13.94
CA MET A 124 -4.47 9.30 -13.10
C MET A 124 -5.74 8.73 -13.72
N GLY A 125 -6.65 9.60 -14.17
CA GLY A 125 -7.89 9.21 -14.87
C GLY A 125 -7.60 8.31 -16.08
N ARG A 126 -6.69 8.72 -16.98
CA ARG A 126 -6.33 7.90 -18.14
C ARG A 126 -5.79 6.52 -17.79
N ILE A 127 -5.03 6.41 -16.70
CA ILE A 127 -4.53 5.11 -16.25
C ILE A 127 -5.69 4.24 -15.78
N PHE A 128 -6.60 4.77 -14.96
CA PHE A 128 -7.77 4.03 -14.53
C PHE A 128 -8.68 3.62 -15.69
N ASP A 129 -8.91 4.52 -16.67
CA ASP A 129 -9.71 4.22 -17.85
C ASP A 129 -9.14 3.01 -18.64
N ARG A 130 -7.82 2.92 -18.77
CA ARG A 130 -7.17 1.77 -19.43
C ARG A 130 -7.28 0.48 -18.61
N LEU A 131 -7.46 0.56 -17.33
CA LEU A 131 -7.59 -0.60 -16.45
C LEU A 131 -9.04 -1.08 -16.28
N LEU A 132 -10.02 -0.23 -16.55
CA LEU A 132 -11.45 -0.56 -16.41
C LEU A 132 -11.87 -1.88 -17.11
N PRO A 133 -11.41 -2.20 -18.34
CA PRO A 133 -11.80 -3.44 -19.02
C PRO A 133 -11.39 -4.71 -18.24
N TYR A 134 -10.36 -4.64 -17.40
CA TYR A 134 -9.89 -5.79 -16.63
C TYR A 134 -10.71 -6.05 -15.37
N TYR A 135 -11.51 -5.08 -14.91
CA TYR A 135 -12.27 -5.20 -13.65
C TYR A 135 -13.28 -6.34 -13.68
N ALA A 136 -13.86 -6.65 -14.84
CA ALA A 136 -14.77 -7.79 -15.01
C ALA A 136 -14.08 -9.16 -14.79
N HIS A 137 -12.73 -9.19 -14.80
CA HIS A 137 -11.93 -10.41 -14.63
C HIS A 137 -11.28 -10.52 -13.26
N LEU A 138 -11.54 -9.57 -12.35
CA LEU A 138 -11.02 -9.62 -10.98
C LEU A 138 -11.82 -10.63 -10.15
N GLY A 139 -11.20 -11.14 -9.09
CA GLY A 139 -11.85 -12.08 -8.16
C GLY A 139 -11.57 -13.56 -8.43
N GLY A 140 -10.68 -13.88 -9.38
CA GLY A 140 -10.20 -15.24 -9.60
C GLY A 140 -9.34 -15.77 -8.43
N GLU A 141 -9.10 -17.08 -8.44
CA GLU A 141 -8.16 -17.69 -7.52
C GLU A 141 -6.73 -17.45 -7.97
N ARG A 142 -5.84 -17.27 -6.99
CA ARG A 142 -4.42 -17.04 -7.24
C ARG A 142 -3.71 -18.36 -7.51
N VAL A 143 -2.95 -18.43 -8.59
CA VAL A 143 -2.02 -19.53 -8.84
C VAL A 143 -0.80 -19.37 -7.94
N GLN A 144 -0.51 -20.37 -7.11
CA GLN A 144 0.54 -20.33 -6.08
C GLN A 144 1.35 -21.62 -6.10
N ASP A 145 2.42 -21.64 -6.88
CA ASP A 145 3.31 -22.81 -6.99
C ASP A 145 4.47 -22.76 -5.98
N VAL A 146 4.77 -21.58 -5.45
CA VAL A 146 5.88 -21.35 -4.52
C VAL A 146 5.41 -20.50 -3.35
N ALA A 147 5.77 -20.91 -2.13
CA ALA A 147 5.55 -20.14 -0.91
C ALA A 147 6.86 -19.53 -0.42
N VAL A 148 6.80 -18.27 0.02
CA VAL A 148 7.91 -17.59 0.71
C VAL A 148 7.54 -17.44 2.18
N TYR A 149 8.36 -18.01 3.05
CA TYR A 149 8.18 -17.85 4.49
C TYR A 149 8.68 -16.46 4.95
N TYR A 150 7.79 -15.66 5.49
CA TYR A 150 8.12 -14.38 6.09
C TYR A 150 7.92 -14.43 7.59
N SER A 151 9.01 -14.32 8.37
CA SER A 151 8.98 -14.33 9.83
C SER A 151 8.99 -12.92 10.40
N LEU A 152 7.90 -12.52 11.01
CA LEU A 152 7.86 -11.26 11.76
C LEU A 152 8.82 -11.25 12.95
N ALA A 153 9.05 -12.40 13.59
CA ALA A 153 10.01 -12.51 14.68
C ALA A 153 11.45 -12.28 14.21
N SER A 154 11.81 -12.74 13.02
CA SER A 154 13.14 -12.55 12.43
C SER A 154 13.46 -11.10 12.07
N LYS A 155 12.47 -10.26 12.00
CA LYS A 155 12.64 -8.82 11.73
C LYS A 155 13.21 -8.07 12.96
N PHE A 156 13.06 -8.60 14.16
CA PHE A 156 13.55 -7.98 15.37
C PHE A 156 15.05 -8.26 15.59
N SER A 157 15.83 -7.20 15.79
CA SER A 157 17.27 -7.31 16.05
C SER A 157 17.70 -6.33 17.13
N PHE A 158 18.05 -6.84 18.30
CA PHE A 158 18.59 -6.01 19.38
C PHE A 158 19.94 -5.39 19.04
N LYS A 159 20.70 -5.97 18.10
CA LYS A 159 21.97 -5.38 17.62
C LYS A 159 21.76 -4.08 16.84
N GLY A 160 20.58 -3.88 16.28
CA GLY A 160 20.20 -2.65 15.58
C GLY A 160 19.56 -1.60 16.48
N ASN A 161 19.29 -1.91 17.74
CA ASN A 161 18.63 -0.99 18.66
C ASN A 161 19.47 0.27 18.88
N GLY A 162 18.85 1.43 18.74
CA GLY A 162 19.51 2.73 18.87
C GLY A 162 20.37 3.17 17.67
N ARG A 163 20.45 2.38 16.60
CA ARG A 163 21.08 2.81 15.35
C ARG A 163 20.10 3.64 14.51
N PRO A 164 20.61 4.62 13.75
CA PRO A 164 19.79 5.31 12.76
C PRO A 164 19.15 4.31 11.80
N ILE A 165 17.91 4.56 11.44
CA ILE A 165 17.23 3.79 10.41
C ILE A 165 17.93 4.08 9.07
N ALA A 166 18.47 3.07 8.42
CA ALA A 166 18.97 3.21 7.06
C ALA A 166 17.80 3.59 6.16
N GLN A 167 17.94 4.71 5.47
CA GLN A 167 16.96 5.21 4.49
C GLN A 167 17.08 4.44 3.19
#